data_1627976f5ad641c1b80676e6c01558cf
#
_entry.id   1627976f5ad641c1b80676e6c01558cf
#
_cell.length_a   1.000
_cell.length_b   1.000
_cell.length_c   1.000
_cell.angle_alpha   90.00
_cell.angle_beta   90.00
_cell.angle_gamma   90.00
#
_symmetry.space_group_name_H-M   'P 1'
#
loop_
_entity.id
_entity.type
_entity.pdbx_description
1 polymer ?
#
loop_
_entity_poly.entity_id
_entity_poly.type
_entity_poly.pdbx_seq_one_letter_code
_entity_poly.pdbx_strand_id
1 'polypeptide(L)'
;IGTGTGRFAKMASKTMLEVRKNGQGKKGHKKPVLFPKVVFLYDEKLHGEGGPLEDVFEAGIDCSSKTMYPDWLSLSGEGYIASMYKKYGKIVSPMGCRAFLSPWYEKGGMKPADENDVPVFVGRFNIGAVSLHLPMILAKAQQENKPFFDVLDYYLNLIRQLHLRTYDYLGEM
;
A
#
# COMPACT_ATOMS: atom_id res chain seq x y z
N ILE A 1 -2.20 -0.13 -11.79
CA ILE A 1 -2.69 -0.39 -13.16
C ILE A 1 -4.20 -0.52 -13.16
N GLY A 2 -4.82 -0.56 -14.37
CA GLY A 2 -6.23 -0.92 -14.55
C GLY A 2 -7.16 0.21 -14.99
N THR A 3 -6.87 1.48 -14.76
CA THR A 3 -7.79 2.58 -15.09
C THR A 3 -7.52 3.29 -16.42
N GLY A 4 -6.46 2.96 -17.11
CA GLY A 4 -6.12 3.59 -18.40
C GLY A 4 -6.91 3.02 -19.57
N THR A 5 -7.79 3.81 -20.18
CA THR A 5 -8.68 3.42 -21.28
C THR A 5 -8.04 3.51 -22.66
N GLY A 6 -6.91 4.22 -22.80
CA GLY A 6 -6.19 4.33 -24.06
C GLY A 6 -5.61 2.98 -24.53
N ARG A 7 -5.53 2.78 -25.84
CA ARG A 7 -5.02 1.54 -26.45
C ARG A 7 -3.69 1.06 -25.86
N PHE A 8 -2.73 1.96 -25.70
CA PHE A 8 -1.41 1.62 -25.17
C PHE A 8 -1.45 1.29 -23.69
N ALA A 9 -2.29 1.98 -22.90
CA ALA A 9 -2.47 1.72 -21.47
C ALA A 9 -3.09 0.33 -21.23
N LYS A 10 -4.11 -0.04 -22.01
CA LYS A 10 -4.71 -1.37 -22.01
C LYS A 10 -3.67 -2.46 -22.34
N MET A 11 -2.94 -2.26 -23.43
CA MET A 11 -1.90 -3.20 -23.87
C MET A 11 -0.81 -3.36 -22.81
N ALA A 12 -0.31 -2.29 -22.25
CA ALA A 12 0.72 -2.32 -21.20
C ALA A 12 0.23 -3.06 -19.94
N SER A 13 -1.01 -2.80 -19.50
CA SER A 13 -1.62 -3.46 -18.35
C SER A 13 -1.76 -4.95 -18.58
N LYS A 14 -2.30 -5.37 -19.74
CA LYS A 14 -2.45 -6.78 -20.10
C LYS A 14 -1.10 -7.49 -20.21
N THR A 15 -0.12 -6.89 -20.88
CA THR A 15 1.23 -7.48 -21.01
C THR A 15 1.90 -7.64 -19.63
N MET A 16 1.77 -6.67 -18.74
CA MET A 16 2.31 -6.75 -17.39
C MET A 16 1.69 -7.91 -16.59
N LEU A 17 0.37 -8.07 -16.68
CA LEU A 17 -0.35 -9.16 -16.03
C LEU A 17 0.04 -10.52 -16.62
N GLU A 18 0.16 -10.61 -17.93
CA GLU A 18 0.57 -11.84 -18.61
C GLU A 18 2.00 -12.27 -18.25
N VAL A 19 2.95 -11.33 -18.25
CA VAL A 19 4.34 -11.61 -17.83
C VAL A 19 4.39 -12.11 -16.39
N ARG A 20 3.61 -11.51 -15.49
CA ARG A 20 3.51 -11.98 -14.10
C ARG A 20 2.91 -13.37 -14.01
N LYS A 21 1.81 -13.62 -14.69
CA LYS A 21 1.13 -14.92 -14.74
C LYS A 21 2.06 -16.04 -15.24
N ASN A 22 2.82 -15.76 -16.29
CA ASN A 22 3.73 -16.72 -16.91
C ASN A 22 5.04 -16.90 -16.14
N GLY A 23 5.39 -15.95 -15.27
CA GLY A 23 6.65 -15.93 -14.51
C GLY A 23 7.87 -15.63 -15.39
N GLN A 24 9.00 -15.43 -14.74
CA GLN A 24 10.30 -15.16 -15.38
C GLN A 24 11.32 -16.24 -15.03
N GLY A 25 12.25 -16.49 -15.96
CA GLY A 25 13.30 -17.48 -15.79
C GLY A 25 13.52 -18.32 -17.03
N LYS A 26 14.41 -19.31 -16.93
CA LYS A 26 14.68 -20.27 -18.01
C LYS A 26 13.43 -21.13 -18.30
N LYS A 27 13.31 -21.59 -19.55
CA LYS A 27 12.23 -22.52 -19.94
C LYS A 27 12.22 -23.74 -19.01
N GLY A 28 11.05 -24.06 -18.45
CA GLY A 28 10.89 -25.13 -17.45
C GLY A 28 11.21 -24.75 -16.00
N HIS A 29 11.77 -23.57 -15.74
CA HIS A 29 12.14 -23.08 -14.39
C HIS A 29 11.65 -21.66 -14.14
N LYS A 30 10.52 -21.29 -14.70
CA LYS A 30 9.92 -19.97 -14.48
C LYS A 30 9.37 -19.86 -13.06
N LYS A 31 9.64 -18.71 -12.42
CA LYS A 31 9.11 -18.38 -11.09
C LYS A 31 8.22 -17.14 -11.18
N PRO A 32 7.18 -17.04 -10.35
CA PRO A 32 6.35 -15.86 -10.29
C PRO A 32 7.18 -14.62 -9.97
N VAL A 33 6.86 -13.50 -10.62
CA VAL A 33 7.50 -12.20 -10.35
C VAL A 33 6.69 -11.46 -9.31
N LEU A 34 7.23 -11.34 -8.09
CA LEU A 34 6.54 -10.71 -6.97
C LEU A 34 6.79 -9.21 -6.87
N PHE A 35 7.94 -8.74 -7.38
CA PHE A 35 8.33 -7.32 -7.33
C PHE A 35 8.65 -6.77 -8.73
N PRO A 36 8.44 -5.47 -8.94
CA PRO A 36 7.74 -4.52 -8.05
C PRO A 36 6.29 -4.96 -7.81
N LYS A 37 5.72 -4.60 -6.66
CA LYS A 37 4.30 -4.84 -6.38
C LYS A 37 3.44 -4.09 -7.38
N VAL A 38 2.41 -4.78 -7.86
CA VAL A 38 1.41 -4.19 -8.75
C VAL A 38 0.07 -4.18 -8.04
N VAL A 39 -0.57 -3.02 -8.04
CA VAL A 39 -1.91 -2.82 -7.53
C VAL A 39 -2.85 -2.66 -8.73
N PHE A 40 -3.88 -3.49 -8.80
CA PHE A 40 -4.95 -3.36 -9.78
C PHE A 40 -6.04 -2.46 -9.19
N LEU A 41 -6.32 -1.37 -9.87
CA LEU A 41 -7.35 -0.41 -9.48
C LEU A 41 -8.66 -0.82 -10.16
N TYR A 42 -9.57 -1.37 -9.38
CA TYR A 42 -10.89 -1.80 -9.87
C TYR A 42 -11.91 -0.68 -9.76
N ASP A 43 -12.56 -0.37 -10.86
CA ASP A 43 -13.73 0.53 -10.93
C ASP A 43 -14.83 -0.21 -11.67
N GLU A 44 -16.00 -0.38 -11.04
CA GLU A 44 -17.12 -1.14 -11.59
C GLU A 44 -17.58 -0.62 -12.95
N LYS A 45 -17.56 0.71 -13.15
CA LYS A 45 -17.95 1.32 -14.42
C LYS A 45 -16.99 1.02 -15.58
N LEU A 46 -15.73 0.78 -15.26
CA LEU A 46 -14.69 0.49 -16.25
C LEU A 46 -14.52 -1.02 -16.50
N HIS A 47 -14.70 -1.83 -15.47
CA HIS A 47 -14.32 -3.25 -15.43
C HIS A 47 -15.52 -4.21 -15.31
N GLY A 48 -16.71 -3.68 -15.01
CA GLY A 48 -17.93 -4.47 -14.97
C GLY A 48 -18.35 -4.96 -16.35
N GLU A 49 -19.39 -5.78 -16.40
CA GLU A 49 -19.95 -6.35 -17.63
C GLU A 49 -20.24 -5.29 -18.69
N GLY A 50 -19.68 -5.43 -19.88
CA GLY A 50 -19.76 -4.47 -20.98
C GLY A 50 -18.90 -3.21 -20.79
N GLY A 51 -18.10 -3.13 -19.75
CA GLY A 51 -17.20 -2.00 -19.48
C GLY A 51 -16.01 -1.92 -20.45
N PRO A 52 -15.45 -0.73 -20.69
CA PRO A 52 -14.37 -0.54 -21.67
C PRO A 52 -13.05 -1.25 -21.31
N LEU A 53 -12.91 -1.71 -20.09
CA LEU A 53 -11.72 -2.39 -19.55
C LEU A 53 -12.04 -3.77 -18.97
N GLU A 54 -13.16 -4.36 -19.33
CA GLU A 54 -13.55 -5.72 -18.90
C GLU A 54 -12.45 -6.74 -19.25
N ASP A 55 -11.90 -6.67 -20.46
CA ASP A 55 -10.81 -7.54 -20.93
C ASP A 55 -9.50 -7.38 -20.11
N VAL A 56 -9.25 -6.22 -19.54
CA VAL A 56 -8.12 -5.97 -18.62
C VAL A 56 -8.39 -6.58 -17.26
N PHE A 57 -9.64 -6.50 -16.79
CA PHE A 57 -10.09 -7.13 -15.56
C PHE A 57 -9.97 -8.67 -15.65
N GLU A 58 -10.46 -9.27 -16.72
CA GLU A 58 -10.33 -10.71 -16.97
C GLU A 58 -8.87 -11.16 -16.94
N ALA A 59 -7.96 -10.41 -17.58
CA ALA A 59 -6.52 -10.68 -17.52
C ALA A 59 -5.97 -10.58 -16.08
N GLY A 60 -6.49 -9.66 -15.28
CA GLY A 60 -6.17 -9.52 -13.85
C GLY A 60 -6.62 -10.73 -13.04
N ILE A 61 -7.85 -11.19 -13.23
CA ILE A 61 -8.40 -12.38 -12.56
C ILE A 61 -7.60 -13.64 -12.96
N ASP A 62 -7.32 -13.82 -14.26
CA ASP A 62 -6.53 -14.96 -14.71
C ASP A 62 -5.09 -14.95 -14.14
N CYS A 63 -4.47 -13.77 -14.01
CA CYS A 63 -3.19 -13.62 -13.30
C CYS A 63 -3.33 -14.00 -11.83
N SER A 64 -4.34 -13.50 -11.14
CA SER A 64 -4.58 -13.76 -9.72
C SER A 64 -4.84 -15.22 -9.42
N SER A 65 -5.56 -15.92 -10.31
CA SER A 65 -5.86 -17.35 -10.13
C SER A 65 -4.60 -18.23 -10.09
N LYS A 66 -3.51 -17.79 -10.72
CA LYS A 66 -2.24 -18.53 -10.80
C LYS A 66 -1.18 -18.05 -9.81
N THR A 67 -1.20 -16.78 -9.46
CA THR A 67 -0.08 -16.16 -8.72
C THR A 67 -0.51 -15.49 -7.44
N MET A 68 -1.80 -15.38 -7.16
CA MET A 68 -2.41 -14.59 -6.08
C MET A 68 -2.07 -13.09 -6.17
N TYR A 69 -1.63 -12.61 -7.32
CA TYR A 69 -1.30 -11.21 -7.65
C TYR A 69 -1.97 -10.80 -8.95
N PRO A 70 -2.25 -9.51 -9.17
CA PRO A 70 -1.90 -8.31 -8.42
C PRO A 70 -2.67 -8.15 -7.11
N ASP A 71 -2.23 -7.20 -6.25
CA ASP A 71 -3.07 -6.72 -5.15
C ASP A 71 -4.24 -5.94 -5.72
N TRP A 72 -5.44 -6.13 -5.17
CA TRP A 72 -6.66 -5.49 -5.66
C TRP A 72 -7.05 -4.31 -4.78
N LEU A 73 -7.38 -3.18 -5.41
CA LEU A 73 -7.87 -1.99 -4.75
C LEU A 73 -9.15 -1.52 -5.43
N SER A 74 -10.28 -1.61 -4.70
CA SER A 74 -11.55 -1.16 -5.23
C SER A 74 -11.70 0.36 -5.10
N LEU A 75 -12.04 1.01 -6.22
CA LEU A 75 -12.45 2.40 -6.30
C LEU A 75 -13.98 2.54 -6.25
N SER A 76 -14.70 1.42 -6.24
CA SER A 76 -16.16 1.34 -6.18
C SER A 76 -16.62 0.79 -4.84
N GLY A 77 -17.88 1.05 -4.47
CA GLY A 77 -18.47 0.61 -3.21
C GLY A 77 -18.38 1.66 -2.09
N GLU A 78 -18.41 1.20 -0.83
CA GLU A 78 -18.51 2.05 0.37
C GLU A 78 -17.22 2.09 1.22
N GLY A 79 -16.15 1.45 0.77
CA GLY A 79 -14.87 1.43 1.49
C GLY A 79 -14.19 2.81 1.55
N TYR A 80 -13.23 2.95 2.49
CA TYR A 80 -12.47 4.20 2.68
C TYR A 80 -11.86 4.73 1.37
N ILE A 81 -11.22 3.87 0.58
CA ILE A 81 -10.58 4.26 -0.68
C ILE A 81 -11.59 4.73 -1.71
N ALA A 82 -12.71 4.00 -1.85
CA ALA A 82 -13.79 4.36 -2.75
C ALA A 82 -14.43 5.70 -2.34
N SER A 83 -14.63 5.92 -1.05
CA SER A 83 -15.14 7.18 -0.51
C SER A 83 -14.21 8.37 -0.80
N MET A 84 -12.90 8.17 -0.63
CA MET A 84 -11.90 9.19 -0.95
C MET A 84 -11.83 9.48 -2.45
N TYR A 85 -11.89 8.43 -3.28
CA TYR A 85 -11.93 8.57 -4.73
C TYR A 85 -13.19 9.31 -5.20
N LYS A 86 -14.34 8.94 -4.67
CA LYS A 86 -15.63 9.61 -4.97
C LYS A 86 -15.64 11.10 -4.56
N LYS A 87 -15.06 11.40 -3.38
CA LYS A 87 -15.08 12.76 -2.83
C LYS A 87 -14.05 13.69 -3.50
N TYR A 88 -12.86 13.20 -3.78
CA TYR A 88 -11.74 14.03 -4.21
C TYR A 88 -11.22 13.73 -5.62
N GLY A 89 -11.71 12.68 -6.28
CA GLY A 89 -11.20 12.24 -7.58
C GLY A 89 -9.76 11.72 -7.54
N LYS A 90 -9.21 11.48 -6.33
CA LYS A 90 -7.82 11.07 -6.12
C LYS A 90 -7.77 9.66 -5.54
N ILE A 91 -6.81 8.87 -6.03
CA ILE A 91 -6.60 7.50 -5.57
C ILE A 91 -5.63 7.52 -4.40
N VAL A 92 -6.08 6.96 -3.27
CA VAL A 92 -5.20 6.71 -2.12
C VAL A 92 -4.48 5.40 -2.36
N SER A 93 -3.22 5.48 -2.80
CA SER A 93 -2.40 4.30 -3.02
C SER A 93 -1.90 3.70 -1.71
N PRO A 94 -1.86 2.37 -1.56
CA PRO A 94 -1.23 1.76 -0.41
C PRO A 94 0.28 2.03 -0.42
N MET A 95 0.84 2.30 0.76
CA MET A 95 2.27 2.30 0.98
C MET A 95 2.74 0.90 1.40
N GLY A 96 3.78 0.41 0.74
CA GLY A 96 4.29 -0.92 1.01
C GLY A 96 3.24 -1.99 0.76
N CYS A 97 2.84 -2.71 1.79
CA CYS A 97 1.95 -3.85 1.63
C CYS A 97 0.46 -3.49 1.66
N ARG A 98 -0.02 -2.72 2.64
CA ARG A 98 -1.45 -2.36 2.79
C ARG A 98 -1.65 -1.19 3.75
N ALA A 99 -0.65 -0.36 3.96
CA ALA A 99 -0.81 0.84 4.76
C ALA A 99 -1.43 1.94 3.91
N PHE A 100 -2.64 2.34 4.26
CA PHE A 100 -3.32 3.46 3.62
C PHE A 100 -3.12 4.70 4.48
N LEU A 101 -2.62 5.77 3.85
CA LEU A 101 -2.39 7.02 4.54
C LEU A 101 -3.69 7.80 4.65
N SER A 102 -3.95 8.36 5.83
CA SER A 102 -4.97 9.41 5.97
C SER A 102 -4.59 10.64 5.15
N PRO A 103 -5.55 11.42 4.64
CA PRO A 103 -5.22 12.64 3.93
C PRO A 103 -4.44 13.60 4.85
N TRP A 104 -3.46 14.27 4.28
CA TRP A 104 -2.79 15.43 4.87
C TRP A 104 -3.27 16.65 4.08
N TYR A 105 -3.70 17.69 4.78
CA TYR A 105 -4.21 18.88 4.13
C TYR A 105 -3.12 19.94 4.04
N GLU A 106 -3.04 20.65 2.90
CA GLU A 106 -1.96 21.60 2.62
C GLU A 106 -1.86 22.71 3.68
N LYS A 107 -3.00 23.20 4.15
CA LYS A 107 -3.05 24.28 5.16
C LYS A 107 -3.22 23.75 6.58
N GLY A 108 -4.13 22.81 6.78
CA GLY A 108 -4.56 22.35 8.10
C GLY A 108 -3.84 21.12 8.65
N GLY A 109 -3.00 20.45 7.85
CA GLY A 109 -2.27 19.27 8.29
C GLY A 109 -3.18 18.05 8.46
N MET A 110 -3.36 17.56 9.66
CA MET A 110 -4.18 16.37 9.97
C MET A 110 -5.69 16.59 9.77
N LYS A 111 -6.14 17.83 9.78
CA LYS A 111 -7.54 18.23 9.58
C LYS A 111 -7.58 19.38 8.59
N PRO A 112 -8.62 19.49 7.76
CA PRO A 112 -8.74 20.64 6.87
C PRO A 112 -8.87 21.93 7.67
N ALA A 113 -8.15 22.98 7.25
CA ALA A 113 -8.26 24.32 7.86
C ALA A 113 -9.57 25.00 7.45
N ASP A 114 -10.03 24.76 6.24
CA ASP A 114 -11.27 25.28 5.67
C ASP A 114 -11.85 24.29 4.64
N GLU A 115 -13.02 24.59 4.09
CA GLU A 115 -13.72 23.75 3.09
C GLU A 115 -12.96 23.63 1.75
N ASN A 116 -12.05 24.56 1.46
CA ASN A 116 -11.26 24.61 0.24
C ASN A 116 -9.85 24.03 0.44
N ASP A 117 -9.54 23.53 1.62
CA ASP A 117 -8.23 22.95 1.89
C ASP A 117 -8.03 21.64 1.12
N VAL A 118 -6.88 21.51 0.46
CA VAL A 118 -6.64 20.43 -0.50
C VAL A 118 -6.01 19.23 0.20
N PRO A 119 -6.62 18.03 0.09
CA PRO A 119 -6.01 16.82 0.61
C PRO A 119 -4.85 16.37 -0.27
N VAL A 120 -3.73 16.05 0.35
CA VAL A 120 -2.51 15.54 -0.26
C VAL A 120 -2.36 14.05 0.06
N PHE A 121 -2.27 13.22 -0.98
CA PHE A 121 -2.13 11.75 -0.88
C PHE A 121 -0.78 11.23 -1.37
N VAL A 122 0.13 12.12 -1.77
CA VAL A 122 1.45 11.81 -2.35
C VAL A 122 2.56 12.50 -1.57
N GLY A 123 3.80 12.14 -1.84
CA GLY A 123 4.96 12.78 -1.23
C GLY A 123 5.26 12.35 0.20
N ARG A 124 4.65 11.26 0.68
CA ARG A 124 4.91 10.67 2.00
C ARG A 124 5.60 9.31 1.86
N PHE A 125 6.43 8.96 2.84
CA PHE A 125 7.16 7.70 2.88
C PHE A 125 7.32 7.20 4.32
N ASN A 126 7.69 5.93 4.50
CA ASN A 126 7.98 5.38 5.81
C ASN A 126 9.36 5.84 6.27
N ILE A 127 9.42 6.49 7.43
CA ILE A 127 10.68 6.94 8.03
C ILE A 127 11.51 5.75 8.51
N GLY A 128 10.87 4.70 8.99
CA GLY A 128 11.51 3.49 9.46
C GLY A 128 10.52 2.51 10.07
N ALA A 129 10.98 1.29 10.27
CA ALA A 129 10.24 0.24 10.95
C ALA A 129 11.16 -0.47 11.93
N VAL A 130 10.71 -0.65 13.17
CA VAL A 130 11.42 -1.42 14.18
C VAL A 130 10.50 -2.51 14.70
N SER A 131 10.96 -3.76 14.64
CA SER A 131 10.21 -4.91 15.14
C SER A 131 10.57 -5.18 16.59
N LEU A 132 9.57 -5.31 17.45
CA LEU A 132 9.72 -5.77 18.83
C LEU A 132 9.55 -7.28 18.89
N HIS A 133 10.55 -7.98 19.43
CA HIS A 133 10.49 -9.41 19.68
C HIS A 133 9.93 -9.67 21.08
N LEU A 134 8.60 -9.72 21.20
CA LEU A 134 7.90 -9.84 22.50
C LEU A 134 8.36 -11.03 23.36
N PRO A 135 8.62 -12.25 22.83
CA PRO A 135 9.19 -13.33 23.62
C PRO A 135 10.57 -13.00 24.24
N MET A 136 11.42 -12.27 23.54
CA MET A 136 12.71 -11.83 24.11
C MET A 136 12.52 -10.78 25.21
N ILE A 137 11.55 -9.88 25.07
CA ILE A 137 11.21 -8.90 26.10
C ILE A 137 10.68 -9.60 27.35
N LEU A 138 9.84 -10.63 27.20
CA LEU A 138 9.36 -11.44 28.31
C LEU A 138 10.50 -12.17 29.03
N ALA A 139 11.39 -12.82 28.27
CA ALA A 139 12.55 -13.51 28.84
C ALA A 139 13.44 -12.54 29.63
N LYS A 140 13.66 -11.32 29.10
CA LYS A 140 14.42 -10.29 29.80
C LYS A 140 13.72 -9.82 31.08
N ALA A 141 12.41 -9.60 31.04
CA ALA A 141 11.64 -9.23 32.22
C ALA A 141 11.77 -10.29 33.32
N GLN A 142 11.68 -11.56 32.97
CA GLN A 142 11.86 -12.68 33.90
C GLN A 142 13.29 -12.71 34.46
N GLN A 143 14.31 -12.56 33.61
CA GLN A 143 15.71 -12.55 34.02
C GLN A 143 16.04 -11.40 34.97
N GLU A 144 15.46 -10.21 34.73
CA GLU A 144 15.68 -9.01 35.53
C GLU A 144 14.70 -8.90 36.72
N ASN A 145 13.80 -9.86 36.90
CA ASN A 145 12.72 -9.86 37.89
C ASN A 145 11.91 -8.57 37.88
N LYS A 146 11.56 -8.09 36.67
CA LYS A 146 10.76 -6.89 36.43
C LYS A 146 9.42 -7.23 35.81
N PRO A 147 8.38 -6.39 36.02
CA PRO A 147 7.12 -6.53 35.31
C PRO A 147 7.34 -6.45 33.77
N PHE A 148 6.65 -7.30 33.02
CA PHE A 148 6.77 -7.34 31.57
C PHE A 148 6.50 -5.98 30.92
N PHE A 149 5.47 -5.28 31.37
CA PHE A 149 5.08 -3.97 30.81
C PHE A 149 6.13 -2.88 31.05
N ASP A 150 6.83 -2.91 32.16
CA ASP A 150 7.90 -1.95 32.44
C ASP A 150 9.07 -2.12 31.45
N VAL A 151 9.42 -3.36 31.13
CA VAL A 151 10.45 -3.67 30.15
C VAL A 151 9.98 -3.34 28.75
N LEU A 152 8.71 -3.62 28.43
CA LEU A 152 8.11 -3.25 27.14
C LEU A 152 8.10 -1.74 26.96
N ASP A 153 7.65 -0.98 27.93
CA ASP A 153 7.60 0.50 27.90
C ASP A 153 8.98 1.12 27.73
N TYR A 154 9.99 0.54 28.36
CA TYR A 154 11.38 0.95 28.14
C TYR A 154 11.76 0.84 26.65
N TYR A 155 11.49 -0.29 26.00
CA TYR A 155 11.82 -0.48 24.59
C TYR A 155 10.95 0.37 23.66
N LEU A 156 9.67 0.57 23.97
CA LEU A 156 8.79 1.46 23.20
C LEU A 156 9.31 2.91 23.26
N ASN A 157 9.74 3.38 24.43
CA ASN A 157 10.34 4.71 24.56
C ASN A 157 11.65 4.84 23.79
N LEU A 158 12.49 3.80 23.80
CA LEU A 158 13.74 3.76 23.02
C LEU A 158 13.46 3.85 21.52
N ILE A 159 12.49 3.08 21.01
CA ILE A 159 12.07 3.12 19.61
C ILE A 159 11.52 4.51 19.25
N ARG A 160 10.70 5.10 20.11
CA ARG A 160 10.20 6.46 19.91
C ARG A 160 11.35 7.46 19.74
N GLN A 161 12.36 7.40 20.60
CA GLN A 161 13.52 8.27 20.50
C GLN A 161 14.31 8.06 19.21
N LEU A 162 14.49 6.80 18.77
CA LEU A 162 15.13 6.48 17.51
C LEU A 162 14.36 7.06 16.31
N HIS A 163 13.04 6.93 16.30
CA HIS A 163 12.23 7.49 15.22
C HIS A 163 12.25 9.03 15.19
N LEU A 164 12.19 9.68 16.36
CA LEU A 164 12.31 11.15 16.45
C LEU A 164 13.67 11.62 15.91
N ARG A 165 14.75 10.98 16.35
CA ARG A 165 16.10 11.28 15.86
C ARG A 165 16.21 11.12 14.35
N THR A 166 15.63 10.05 13.79
CA THR A 166 15.60 9.83 12.35
C THR A 166 14.81 10.91 11.63
N TYR A 167 13.69 11.32 12.21
CA TYR A 167 12.86 12.40 11.67
C TYR A 167 13.62 13.73 11.63
N ASP A 168 14.27 14.10 12.74
CA ASP A 168 15.07 15.33 12.84
C ASP A 168 16.21 15.34 11.82
N TYR A 169 16.94 14.21 11.71
CA TYR A 169 18.02 14.04 10.75
C TYR A 169 17.56 14.19 9.29
N LEU A 170 16.39 13.64 8.94
CA LEU A 170 15.82 13.79 7.60
C LEU A 170 15.30 15.21 7.32
N GLY A 171 14.92 15.95 8.36
CA GLY A 171 14.52 17.35 8.26
C GLY A 171 15.68 18.32 8.04
N GLU A 172 16.90 17.91 8.39
CA GLU A 172 18.12 18.69 8.18
C GLU A 172 18.76 18.49 6.79
N MET A 173 18.34 17.47 6.04
CA MET A 173 18.80 17.17 4.67
C MET A 173 18.04 17.95 3.61
#